data_1f07e47a41a226a105cda83a417f1da8
#
_entry.id   1f07e47a41a226a105cda83a417f1da8
#
_cell.length_a   1.000
_cell.length_b   1.000
_cell.length_c   1.000
_cell.angle_alpha   90.00
_cell.angle_beta   90.00
_cell.angle_gamma   90.00
#
_symmetry.space_group_name_H-M   'P 1'
#
loop_
_entity.id
_entity.type
_entity.pdbx_description
1 polymer ?
#
loop_
_entity_poly.entity_id
_entity_poly.type
_entity_poly.pdbx_seq_one_letter_code
_entity_poly.pdbx_strand_id
1 'polypeptide(L)'
;VTDLIDTTEMYLRTVFELEEEGVPVLRARIVDRLGHSGPTVSQTVARMERDGLLTVRPDRSIELSPAGRLLATRVMRKHRLAERLLRDVIGLEYPYVHDEACRWEHVMSERVERKIVGLLDEVEVSPYGNPVPGLEELGLGASRALGDLDSLVDHLDGPSFVVERLGEPLQLDHELLARMAEAGVVPGATVTVSADGSGVRLEGPDGSVVLDREQVGHLFGRPS
;
A
#
# COMPACT_ATOMS: atom_id res chain seq x y z
N VAL A 1 7.11 13.47 22.18
CA VAL A 1 7.31 14.00 20.83
C VAL A 1 5.99 13.75 20.14
N THR A 2 5.23 14.82 19.87
CA THR A 2 3.99 14.74 19.10
C THR A 2 4.44 14.42 17.67
N ASP A 3 4.07 13.25 17.17
CA ASP A 3 4.30 12.92 15.76
C ASP A 3 3.59 13.98 14.93
N LEU A 4 4.36 14.72 14.13
CA LEU A 4 3.85 15.72 13.18
C LEU A 4 3.25 14.99 11.97
N ILE A 5 2.22 14.20 12.21
CA ILE A 5 1.48 13.52 11.14
C ILE A 5 0.56 14.56 10.51
N ASP A 6 0.75 14.86 9.23
CA ASP A 6 -0.20 15.68 8.48
C ASP A 6 -1.47 14.87 8.21
N THR A 7 -2.52 15.17 8.97
CA THR A 7 -3.81 14.48 8.83
C THR A 7 -4.36 14.55 7.40
N THR A 8 -4.09 15.63 6.66
CA THR A 8 -4.55 15.78 5.27
C THR A 8 -3.80 14.80 4.36
N GLU A 9 -2.48 14.72 4.49
CA GLU A 9 -1.64 13.79 3.72
C GLU A 9 -2.02 12.33 4.02
N MET A 10 -2.24 11.98 5.28
CA MET A 10 -2.68 10.63 5.68
C MET A 10 -4.01 10.24 5.01
N TYR A 11 -5.01 11.15 4.97
CA TYR A 11 -6.29 10.87 4.30
C TYR A 11 -6.14 10.79 2.78
N LEU A 12 -5.32 11.65 2.17
CA LEU A 12 -5.04 11.59 0.73
C LEU A 12 -4.38 10.27 0.35
N ARG A 13 -3.43 9.79 1.16
CA ARG A 13 -2.80 8.49 1.00
C ARG A 13 -3.82 7.36 1.08
N THR A 14 -4.65 7.34 2.12
CA THR A 14 -5.69 6.30 2.28
C THR A 14 -6.66 6.26 1.10
N VAL A 15 -7.08 7.41 0.57
CA VAL A 15 -7.92 7.45 -0.64
C VAL A 15 -7.19 6.86 -1.84
N PHE A 16 -5.92 7.22 -2.01
CA PHE A 16 -5.09 6.72 -3.11
C PHE A 16 -4.93 5.19 -3.05
N GLU A 17 -4.64 4.63 -1.88
CA GLU A 17 -4.49 3.19 -1.65
C GLU A 17 -5.79 2.42 -1.93
N LEU A 18 -6.92 2.92 -1.44
CA LEU A 18 -8.23 2.31 -1.73
C LEU A 18 -8.53 2.26 -3.23
N GLU A 19 -8.17 3.31 -3.97
CA GLU A 19 -8.32 3.33 -5.43
C GLU A 19 -7.39 2.31 -6.10
N GLU A 20 -6.14 2.20 -5.66
CA GLU A 20 -5.19 1.20 -6.18
C GLU A 20 -5.62 -0.24 -5.90
N GLU A 21 -6.34 -0.48 -4.82
CA GLU A 21 -6.91 -1.79 -4.48
C GLU A 21 -8.25 -2.07 -5.16
N GLY A 22 -8.77 -1.12 -5.95
CA GLY A 22 -10.09 -1.24 -6.58
C GLY A 22 -11.25 -1.20 -5.59
N VAL A 23 -11.01 -0.74 -4.35
CA VAL A 23 -12.01 -0.66 -3.29
C VAL A 23 -12.79 0.65 -3.44
N PRO A 24 -14.14 0.62 -3.47
CA PRO A 24 -14.93 1.86 -3.51
C PRO A 24 -14.59 2.78 -2.34
N VAL A 25 -14.13 4.00 -2.64
CA VAL A 25 -13.70 4.96 -1.61
C VAL A 25 -14.93 5.56 -0.93
N LEU A 26 -15.26 5.01 0.23
CA LEU A 26 -16.37 5.47 1.08
C LEU A 26 -15.82 5.89 2.45
N ARG A 27 -16.54 6.79 3.14
CA ARG A 27 -16.16 7.18 4.51
C ARG A 27 -16.00 6.00 5.46
N ALA A 28 -16.83 4.96 5.30
CA ALA A 28 -16.72 3.74 6.11
C ALA A 28 -15.37 3.05 5.90
N ARG A 29 -14.88 2.95 4.66
CA ARG A 29 -13.58 2.36 4.36
C ARG A 29 -12.41 3.16 4.93
N ILE A 30 -12.53 4.49 4.95
CA ILE A 30 -11.53 5.35 5.62
C ILE A 30 -11.57 5.14 7.14
N VAL A 31 -12.76 4.97 7.74
CA VAL A 31 -12.91 4.61 9.17
C VAL A 31 -12.18 3.29 9.45
N ASP A 32 -12.44 2.27 8.64
CA ASP A 32 -11.83 0.93 8.79
C ASP A 32 -10.29 1.00 8.70
N ARG A 33 -9.76 1.77 7.73
CA ARG A 33 -8.31 1.90 7.51
C ARG A 33 -7.58 2.69 8.59
N LEU A 34 -8.14 3.83 8.99
CA LEU A 34 -7.47 4.76 9.91
C LEU A 34 -7.82 4.53 11.38
N GLY A 35 -8.82 3.70 11.69
CA GLY A 35 -9.32 3.54 13.06
C GLY A 35 -9.94 4.82 13.65
N HIS A 36 -10.20 5.83 12.84
CA HIS A 36 -10.80 7.08 13.27
C HIS A 36 -12.31 6.95 13.48
N SER A 37 -12.89 7.77 14.36
CA SER A 37 -14.35 7.78 14.51
C SER A 37 -15.07 8.28 13.27
N GLY A 38 -16.27 7.76 12.97
CA GLY A 38 -17.08 8.21 11.83
C GLY A 38 -17.30 9.73 11.76
N PRO A 39 -17.62 10.41 12.90
CA PRO A 39 -17.68 11.87 12.94
C PRO A 39 -16.38 12.56 12.55
N THR A 40 -15.23 12.08 13.05
CA THR A 40 -13.91 12.62 12.69
C THR A 40 -13.63 12.50 11.20
N VAL A 41 -13.87 11.32 10.62
CA VAL A 41 -13.72 11.10 9.17
C VAL A 41 -14.64 12.04 8.39
N SER A 42 -15.90 12.16 8.80
CA SER A 42 -16.87 13.01 8.10
C SER A 42 -16.47 14.49 8.13
N GLN A 43 -15.94 14.98 9.25
CA GLN A 43 -15.46 16.36 9.38
C GLN A 43 -14.22 16.62 8.53
N THR A 44 -13.26 15.67 8.54
CA THR A 44 -12.03 15.79 7.76
C THR A 44 -12.33 15.77 6.26
N VAL A 45 -13.15 14.82 5.79
CA VAL A 45 -13.58 14.75 4.39
C VAL A 45 -14.28 16.04 3.96
N ALA A 46 -15.21 16.58 4.78
CA ALA A 46 -15.89 17.82 4.46
C ALA A 46 -14.93 19.04 4.43
N ARG A 47 -13.89 19.05 5.26
CA ARG A 47 -12.84 20.07 5.20
C ARG A 47 -12.04 19.95 3.91
N MET A 48 -11.57 18.75 3.57
CA MET A 48 -10.78 18.50 2.37
C MET A 48 -11.57 18.81 1.08
N GLU A 49 -12.89 18.58 1.10
CA GLU A 49 -13.76 18.96 -0.02
C GLU A 49 -13.85 20.49 -0.18
N ARG A 50 -14.02 21.24 0.93
CA ARG A 50 -13.97 22.73 0.90
C ARG A 50 -12.61 23.27 0.44
N ASP A 51 -11.53 22.55 0.79
CA ASP A 51 -10.17 22.92 0.42
C ASP A 51 -9.85 22.51 -1.05
N GLY A 52 -10.82 21.88 -1.75
CA GLY A 52 -10.70 21.50 -3.16
C GLY A 52 -9.79 20.31 -3.42
N LEU A 53 -9.53 19.46 -2.43
CA LEU A 53 -8.65 18.29 -2.56
C LEU A 53 -9.38 17.03 -2.98
N LEU A 54 -10.67 16.94 -2.72
CA LEU A 54 -11.52 15.82 -3.10
C LEU A 54 -12.95 16.27 -3.39
N THR A 55 -13.76 15.39 -3.94
CA THR A 55 -15.19 15.60 -4.19
C THR A 55 -15.97 14.41 -3.67
N VAL A 56 -17.07 14.67 -2.97
CA VAL A 56 -18.04 13.63 -2.56
C VAL A 56 -19.16 13.57 -3.59
N ARG A 57 -19.30 12.44 -4.25
CA ARG A 57 -20.31 12.20 -5.27
C ARG A 57 -21.71 11.93 -4.67
N PRO A 58 -22.80 12.01 -5.46
CA PRO A 58 -24.16 11.74 -4.97
C PRO A 58 -24.34 10.32 -4.39
N ASP A 59 -23.61 9.33 -4.90
CA ASP A 59 -23.56 7.94 -4.38
C ASP A 59 -22.70 7.79 -3.12
N ARG A 60 -22.16 8.90 -2.60
CA ARG A 60 -21.27 9.02 -1.42
C ARG A 60 -19.83 8.52 -1.65
N SER A 61 -19.48 8.12 -2.86
CA SER A 61 -18.08 7.85 -3.19
C SER A 61 -17.25 9.13 -3.14
N ILE A 62 -15.97 8.96 -2.84
CA ILE A 62 -15.00 10.04 -2.69
C ILE A 62 -14.00 9.91 -3.83
N GLU A 63 -13.70 11.01 -4.50
CA GLU A 63 -12.70 11.07 -5.56
C GLU A 63 -11.72 12.20 -5.30
N LEU A 64 -10.44 11.95 -5.56
CA LEU A 64 -9.43 13.00 -5.51
C LEU A 64 -9.63 14.00 -6.64
N SER A 65 -9.59 15.29 -6.31
CA SER A 65 -9.45 16.33 -7.31
C SER A 65 -8.07 16.26 -7.97
N PRO A 66 -7.81 16.97 -9.08
CA PRO A 66 -6.47 17.06 -9.64
C PRO A 66 -5.41 17.55 -8.63
N ALA A 67 -5.77 18.51 -7.77
CA ALA A 67 -4.88 19.00 -6.70
C ALA A 67 -4.66 17.94 -5.62
N GLY A 68 -5.72 17.27 -5.17
CA GLY A 68 -5.62 16.18 -4.21
C GLY A 68 -4.83 15.00 -4.76
N ARG A 69 -5.04 14.65 -6.03
CA ARG A 69 -4.28 13.60 -6.73
C ARG A 69 -2.79 13.89 -6.72
N LEU A 70 -2.41 15.11 -7.07
CA LEU A 70 -1.01 15.53 -7.07
C LEU A 70 -0.37 15.38 -5.69
N LEU A 71 -1.04 15.84 -4.64
CA LEU A 71 -0.55 15.71 -3.26
C LEU A 71 -0.47 14.25 -2.82
N ALA A 72 -1.51 13.46 -3.07
CA ALA A 72 -1.53 12.02 -2.76
C ALA A 72 -0.37 11.28 -3.45
N THR A 73 -0.15 11.55 -4.75
CA THR A 73 0.97 10.99 -5.51
C THR A 73 2.31 11.30 -4.87
N ARG A 74 2.52 12.55 -4.42
CA ARG A 74 3.78 12.96 -3.79
C ARG A 74 4.00 12.29 -2.43
N VAL A 75 2.96 12.15 -1.62
CA VAL A 75 3.04 11.45 -0.33
C VAL A 75 3.34 9.98 -0.56
N MET A 76 2.61 9.31 -1.46
CA MET A 76 2.85 7.90 -1.79
C MET A 76 4.24 7.66 -2.36
N ARG A 77 4.75 8.57 -3.19
CA ARG A 77 6.12 8.49 -3.69
C ARG A 77 7.13 8.51 -2.55
N LYS A 78 7.01 9.47 -1.64
CA LYS A 78 7.89 9.59 -0.46
C LYS A 78 7.84 8.33 0.38
N HIS A 79 6.62 7.82 0.65
CA HIS A 79 6.39 6.60 1.41
C HIS A 79 7.14 5.41 0.78
N ARG A 80 6.89 5.12 -0.48
CA ARG A 80 7.46 3.95 -1.17
C ARG A 80 8.97 4.06 -1.42
N LEU A 81 9.49 5.27 -1.62
CA LEU A 81 10.94 5.52 -1.64
C LEU A 81 11.58 5.34 -0.27
N ALA A 82 10.87 5.72 0.80
CA ALA A 82 11.34 5.47 2.18
C ALA A 82 11.36 3.96 2.47
N GLU A 83 10.33 3.21 2.07
CA GLU A 83 10.30 1.75 2.21
C GLU A 83 11.53 1.10 1.55
N ARG A 84 11.87 1.50 0.32
CA ARG A 84 13.06 1.01 -0.38
C ARG A 84 14.35 1.37 0.35
N LEU A 85 14.51 2.63 0.74
CA LEU A 85 15.69 3.07 1.48
C LEU A 85 15.86 2.29 2.79
N LEU A 86 14.77 2.15 3.56
CA LEU A 86 14.77 1.43 4.83
C LEU A 86 15.14 -0.04 4.64
N ARG A 87 14.59 -0.69 3.62
CA ARG A 87 14.83 -2.11 3.33
C ARG A 87 16.21 -2.36 2.74
N ASP A 88 16.55 -1.66 1.65
CA ASP A 88 17.66 -2.04 0.76
C ASP A 88 19.00 -1.42 1.21
N VAL A 89 18.96 -0.25 1.85
CA VAL A 89 20.17 0.49 2.25
C VAL A 89 20.39 0.45 3.76
N ILE A 90 19.33 0.69 4.56
CA ILE A 90 19.44 0.70 6.02
C ILE A 90 19.41 -0.73 6.58
N GLY A 91 18.70 -1.65 5.89
CA GLY A 91 18.60 -3.05 6.31
C GLY A 91 17.59 -3.26 7.45
N LEU A 92 16.56 -2.40 7.52
CA LEU A 92 15.49 -2.58 8.49
C LEU A 92 14.73 -3.89 8.20
N GLU A 93 14.34 -4.59 9.23
CA GLU A 93 13.61 -5.85 9.13
C GLU A 93 12.28 -5.63 8.40
N TYR A 94 11.99 -6.50 7.46
CA TYR A 94 10.87 -6.40 6.52
C TYR A 94 9.50 -6.06 7.16
N PRO A 95 9.12 -6.64 8.33
CA PRO A 95 7.84 -6.34 8.96
C PRO A 95 7.68 -4.90 9.48
N TYR A 96 8.77 -4.17 9.71
CA TYR A 96 8.74 -2.84 10.31
C TYR A 96 8.95 -1.70 9.31
N VAL A 97 9.23 -2.04 8.04
CA VAL A 97 9.57 -1.06 6.99
C VAL A 97 8.41 -0.10 6.73
N HIS A 98 7.18 -0.61 6.63
CA HIS A 98 6.00 0.20 6.37
C HIS A 98 5.74 1.25 7.47
N ASP A 99 5.75 0.82 8.72
CA ASP A 99 5.49 1.71 9.87
C ASP A 99 6.51 2.86 9.95
N GLU A 100 7.78 2.56 9.67
CA GLU A 100 8.80 3.59 9.70
C GLU A 100 8.67 4.54 8.50
N ALA A 101 8.32 4.02 7.31
CA ALA A 101 8.04 4.83 6.13
C ALA A 101 6.86 5.80 6.36
N CYS A 102 5.80 5.37 7.07
CA CYS A 102 4.68 6.22 7.47
C CYS A 102 5.09 7.45 8.30
N ARG A 103 6.17 7.34 9.08
CA ARG A 103 6.71 8.47 9.84
C ARG A 103 7.52 9.41 8.99
N TRP A 104 8.24 8.87 7.99
CA TRP A 104 9.18 9.63 7.17
C TRP A 104 8.50 10.41 6.04
N GLU A 105 7.40 9.92 5.49
CA GLU A 105 6.71 10.52 4.33
C GLU A 105 6.31 11.98 4.56
N HIS A 106 5.95 12.34 5.80
CA HIS A 106 5.46 13.68 6.14
C HIS A 106 6.59 14.72 6.34
N VAL A 107 7.82 14.27 6.56
CA VAL A 107 8.97 15.16 6.84
C VAL A 107 10.00 15.18 5.72
N MET A 108 9.89 14.27 4.76
CA MET A 108 10.83 14.16 3.66
C MET A 108 10.63 15.28 2.63
N SER A 109 11.69 16.01 2.33
CA SER A 109 11.69 17.01 1.27
C SER A 109 12.01 16.39 -0.09
N GLU A 110 11.55 17.01 -1.19
CA GLU A 110 11.89 16.60 -2.56
C GLU A 110 13.41 16.52 -2.79
N ARG A 111 14.19 17.40 -2.14
CA ARG A 111 15.66 17.34 -2.20
C ARG A 111 16.18 15.99 -1.66
N VAL A 112 15.58 15.47 -0.60
CA VAL A 112 15.93 14.17 -0.01
C VAL A 112 15.46 13.03 -0.91
N GLU A 113 14.23 13.10 -1.46
CA GLU A 113 13.73 12.12 -2.43
C GLU A 113 14.73 11.92 -3.59
N ARG A 114 15.20 13.03 -4.20
CA ARG A 114 16.20 12.98 -5.29
C ARG A 114 17.54 12.35 -4.87
N LYS A 115 17.91 12.43 -3.61
CA LYS A 115 19.11 11.75 -3.09
C LYS A 115 18.87 10.28 -2.86
N ILE A 116 17.70 9.92 -2.32
CA ILE A 116 17.29 8.53 -2.12
C ILE A 116 17.29 7.78 -3.44
N VAL A 117 16.66 8.35 -4.48
CA VAL A 117 16.65 7.78 -5.83
C VAL A 117 18.06 7.45 -6.34
N GLY A 118 19.03 8.30 -6.05
CA GLY A 118 20.44 8.07 -6.46
C GLY A 118 21.18 7.01 -5.62
N LEU A 119 20.59 6.49 -4.55
CA LEU A 119 21.15 5.44 -3.70
C LEU A 119 20.53 4.06 -3.96
N LEU A 120 19.37 4.04 -4.62
CA LEU A 120 18.59 2.82 -4.84
C LEU A 120 18.89 2.22 -6.22
N ASP A 121 19.05 0.91 -6.28
CA ASP A 121 19.14 0.16 -7.54
C ASP A 121 17.76 -0.05 -8.18
N GLU A 122 16.71 -0.16 -7.33
CA GLU A 122 15.30 -0.31 -7.74
C GLU A 122 14.47 0.84 -7.16
N VAL A 123 13.81 1.60 -8.03
CA VAL A 123 12.99 2.76 -7.65
C VAL A 123 11.54 2.68 -8.13
N GLU A 124 11.22 1.71 -9.00
CA GLU A 124 9.92 1.65 -9.65
C GLU A 124 8.83 1.01 -8.80
N VAL A 125 9.22 0.11 -7.88
CA VAL A 125 8.30 -0.61 -6.98
C VAL A 125 8.82 -0.63 -5.56
N SER A 126 7.92 -0.63 -4.58
CA SER A 126 8.26 -0.78 -3.16
C SER A 126 8.65 -2.23 -2.83
N PRO A 127 9.22 -2.52 -1.64
CA PRO A 127 9.49 -3.89 -1.19
C PRO A 127 8.23 -4.78 -1.14
N TYR A 128 7.05 -4.18 -1.08
CA TYR A 128 5.76 -4.86 -1.07
C TYR A 128 5.11 -4.98 -2.45
N GLY A 129 5.85 -4.63 -3.52
CA GLY A 129 5.39 -4.75 -4.90
C GLY A 129 4.52 -3.58 -5.40
N ASN A 130 4.33 -2.54 -4.59
CA ASN A 130 3.52 -1.38 -4.96
C ASN A 130 4.31 -0.43 -5.86
N PRO A 131 3.79 -0.01 -7.04
CA PRO A 131 4.48 0.93 -7.93
C PRO A 131 4.75 2.27 -7.24
N VAL A 132 5.94 2.83 -7.40
CA VAL A 132 6.25 4.18 -6.90
C VAL A 132 5.68 5.22 -7.87
N PRO A 133 4.67 6.02 -7.46
CA PRO A 133 4.02 6.95 -8.36
C PRO A 133 4.80 8.27 -8.50
N GLY A 134 4.58 9.01 -9.59
CA GLY A 134 5.07 10.37 -9.77
C GLY A 134 6.59 10.50 -9.92
N LEU A 135 7.28 9.45 -10.38
CA LEU A 135 8.73 9.44 -10.60
C LEU A 135 9.16 10.45 -11.66
N GLU A 136 8.29 10.76 -12.62
CA GLU A 136 8.50 11.77 -13.65
C GLU A 136 8.73 13.17 -13.09
N GLU A 137 8.16 13.51 -11.94
CA GLU A 137 8.44 14.79 -11.27
C GLU A 137 9.88 14.89 -10.74
N LEU A 138 10.54 13.75 -10.53
CA LEU A 138 11.92 13.67 -10.11
C LEU A 138 12.89 13.60 -11.30
N GLY A 139 12.37 13.62 -12.53
CA GLY A 139 13.16 13.53 -13.77
C GLY A 139 13.51 12.11 -14.19
N LEU A 140 12.79 11.12 -13.62
CA LEU A 140 12.87 9.71 -14.01
C LEU A 140 11.83 9.39 -15.09
N GLY A 141 11.86 8.16 -15.61
CA GLY A 141 10.84 7.67 -16.54
C GLY A 141 9.43 7.68 -15.91
N ALA A 142 8.43 7.41 -16.75
CA ALA A 142 7.05 7.25 -16.27
C ALA A 142 6.99 6.15 -15.21
N SER A 143 6.21 6.39 -14.16
CA SER A 143 5.96 5.40 -13.11
C SER A 143 5.37 4.12 -13.71
N ARG A 144 5.76 2.97 -13.16
CA ARG A 144 5.19 1.68 -13.56
C ARG A 144 3.67 1.71 -13.34
N ALA A 145 2.91 1.27 -14.34
CA ALA A 145 1.48 1.10 -14.18
C ALA A 145 1.19 -0.03 -13.17
N LEU A 146 0.08 0.10 -12.44
CA LEU A 146 -0.35 -0.92 -11.45
C LEU A 146 -0.56 -2.30 -12.10
N GLY A 147 -0.88 -2.33 -13.40
CA GLY A 147 -1.23 -3.54 -14.13
C GLY A 147 -2.61 -4.09 -13.74
N ASP A 148 -3.12 -5.00 -14.55
CA ASP A 148 -4.32 -5.76 -14.20
C ASP A 148 -3.89 -6.94 -13.32
N LEU A 149 -3.90 -6.74 -12.00
CA LEU A 149 -3.64 -7.76 -11.00
C LEU A 149 -4.95 -8.21 -10.38
N ASP A 150 -5.12 -9.51 -10.29
CA ASP A 150 -6.25 -10.11 -9.61
C ASP A 150 -5.98 -10.22 -8.10
N SER A 151 -7.03 -10.17 -7.29
CA SER A 151 -6.93 -10.55 -5.89
C SER A 151 -6.88 -12.09 -5.79
N LEU A 152 -6.01 -12.62 -4.94
CA LEU A 152 -5.92 -14.06 -4.74
C LEU A 152 -7.24 -14.66 -4.26
N VAL A 153 -8.09 -13.89 -3.58
CA VAL A 153 -9.42 -14.39 -3.13
C VAL A 153 -10.31 -14.85 -4.27
N ASP A 154 -10.10 -14.35 -5.49
CA ASP A 154 -10.85 -14.72 -6.68
C ASP A 154 -10.28 -15.99 -7.38
N HIS A 155 -9.15 -16.50 -6.89
CA HIS A 155 -8.40 -17.62 -7.50
C HIS A 155 -8.08 -18.76 -6.53
N LEU A 156 -8.90 -18.94 -5.48
CA LEU A 156 -8.69 -19.96 -4.44
C LEU A 156 -8.81 -21.40 -4.96
N ASP A 157 -9.45 -21.60 -6.09
CA ASP A 157 -9.59 -22.92 -6.74
C ASP A 157 -8.40 -23.25 -7.67
N GLY A 158 -7.48 -22.30 -7.88
CA GLY A 158 -6.28 -22.47 -8.70
C GLY A 158 -5.16 -23.17 -7.92
N PRO A 159 -4.29 -23.96 -8.61
CA PRO A 159 -3.21 -24.69 -7.94
C PRO A 159 -2.07 -23.78 -7.49
N SER A 160 -1.86 -22.65 -8.16
CA SER A 160 -0.75 -21.75 -7.89
C SER A 160 -1.04 -20.30 -8.31
N PHE A 161 -0.32 -19.39 -7.67
CA PHE A 161 -0.47 -17.95 -7.86
C PHE A 161 0.88 -17.25 -7.73
N VAL A 162 1.16 -16.32 -8.63
CA VAL A 162 2.34 -15.45 -8.53
C VAL A 162 1.96 -14.22 -7.74
N VAL A 163 2.53 -14.06 -6.55
CA VAL A 163 2.35 -12.86 -5.71
C VAL A 163 3.12 -11.72 -6.34
N GLU A 164 2.46 -10.64 -6.69
CA GLU A 164 3.12 -9.45 -7.24
C GLU A 164 3.05 -8.25 -6.29
N ARG A 165 2.00 -8.18 -5.41
CA ARG A 165 1.78 -7.03 -4.54
C ARG A 165 1.06 -7.43 -3.25
N LEU A 166 1.49 -6.82 -2.14
CA LEU A 166 0.82 -6.87 -0.85
C LEU A 166 0.07 -5.56 -0.60
N GLY A 167 -1.24 -5.61 -0.36
CA GLY A 167 -2.04 -4.47 0.06
C GLY A 167 -1.64 -3.97 1.44
N GLU A 168 -2.00 -2.73 1.75
CA GLU A 168 -1.62 -2.07 3.00
C GLU A 168 -2.06 -2.84 4.27
N PRO A 169 -3.27 -3.43 4.37
CA PRO A 169 -3.67 -4.16 5.56
C PRO A 169 -2.71 -5.29 5.97
N LEU A 170 -2.06 -5.94 5.01
CA LEU A 170 -1.05 -6.95 5.32
C LEU A 170 0.25 -6.34 5.85
N GLN A 171 0.58 -5.12 5.43
CA GLN A 171 1.80 -4.42 5.82
C GLN A 171 1.74 -3.89 7.26
N LEU A 172 0.53 -3.73 7.81
CA LEU A 172 0.27 -3.29 9.18
C LEU A 172 0.35 -4.43 10.21
N ASP A 173 0.23 -5.68 9.78
CA ASP A 173 0.32 -6.86 10.65
C ASP A 173 1.75 -7.41 10.65
N HIS A 174 2.57 -6.91 11.57
CA HIS A 174 3.98 -7.28 11.67
C HIS A 174 4.21 -8.78 11.87
N GLU A 175 3.37 -9.44 12.67
CA GLU A 175 3.51 -10.87 12.95
C GLU A 175 3.16 -11.71 11.72
N LEU A 176 2.09 -11.34 11.03
CA LEU A 176 1.70 -11.99 9.77
C LEU A 176 2.77 -11.75 8.70
N LEU A 177 3.21 -10.52 8.54
CA LEU A 177 4.21 -10.14 7.53
C LEU A 177 5.56 -10.86 7.76
N ALA A 178 5.95 -11.05 9.02
CA ALA A 178 7.12 -11.85 9.37
C ALA A 178 6.95 -13.32 8.95
N ARG A 179 5.82 -13.95 9.29
CA ARG A 179 5.51 -15.34 8.90
C ARG A 179 5.43 -15.51 7.38
N MET A 180 4.85 -14.54 6.67
CA MET A 180 4.82 -14.53 5.20
C MET A 180 6.22 -14.49 4.61
N ALA A 181 7.08 -13.59 5.13
CA ALA A 181 8.46 -13.46 4.68
C ALA A 181 9.28 -14.74 4.98
N GLU A 182 9.13 -15.33 6.17
CA GLU A 182 9.76 -16.61 6.54
C GLU A 182 9.34 -17.77 5.64
N ALA A 183 8.09 -17.78 5.18
CA ALA A 183 7.57 -18.78 4.25
C ALA A 183 7.95 -18.47 2.78
N GLY A 184 8.61 -17.35 2.51
CA GLY A 184 8.91 -16.88 1.15
C GLY A 184 7.69 -16.37 0.38
N VAL A 185 6.59 -16.03 1.07
CA VAL A 185 5.38 -15.45 0.47
C VAL A 185 5.54 -13.94 0.37
N VAL A 186 6.29 -13.51 -0.63
CA VAL A 186 6.67 -12.11 -0.88
C VAL A 186 6.48 -11.77 -2.37
N PRO A 187 6.47 -10.48 -2.76
CA PRO A 187 6.38 -10.12 -4.17
C PRO A 187 7.44 -10.82 -5.03
N GLY A 188 7.00 -11.39 -6.15
CA GLY A 188 7.80 -12.19 -7.07
C GLY A 188 7.73 -13.71 -6.79
N ALA A 189 7.21 -14.14 -5.66
CA ALA A 189 7.12 -15.56 -5.34
C ALA A 189 5.92 -16.23 -6.03
N THR A 190 6.10 -17.47 -6.47
CA THR A 190 5.01 -18.37 -6.84
C THR A 190 4.63 -19.20 -5.60
N VAL A 191 3.36 -19.17 -5.24
CA VAL A 191 2.82 -19.90 -4.10
C VAL A 191 1.82 -20.97 -4.55
N THR A 192 1.76 -22.10 -3.86
CA THR A 192 0.68 -23.08 -4.00
C THR A 192 -0.45 -22.71 -3.05
N VAL A 193 -1.67 -22.77 -3.54
CA VAL A 193 -2.89 -22.36 -2.81
C VAL A 193 -3.71 -23.59 -2.43
N SER A 194 -4.11 -23.70 -1.17
CA SER A 194 -4.98 -24.77 -0.70
C SER A 194 -5.86 -24.31 0.46
N ALA A 195 -7.01 -24.98 0.63
CA ALA A 195 -7.89 -24.72 1.77
C ALA A 195 -7.28 -25.27 3.07
N ASP A 196 -7.40 -24.52 4.17
CA ASP A 196 -7.00 -24.96 5.50
C ASP A 196 -8.06 -24.53 6.54
N GLY A 197 -9.00 -25.42 6.81
CA GLY A 197 -10.14 -25.13 7.67
C GLY A 197 -10.99 -23.97 7.11
N SER A 198 -11.08 -22.86 7.85
CA SER A 198 -11.74 -21.63 7.41
C SER A 198 -10.80 -20.67 6.69
N GLY A 199 -9.49 -20.97 6.65
CA GLY A 199 -8.44 -20.15 6.04
C GLY A 199 -7.94 -20.72 4.73
N VAL A 200 -6.90 -20.08 4.22
CA VAL A 200 -6.19 -20.42 2.99
C VAL A 200 -4.72 -20.63 3.34
N ARG A 201 -4.19 -21.81 3.03
CA ARG A 201 -2.77 -22.11 3.15
C ARG A 201 -2.05 -21.70 1.88
N LEU A 202 -1.00 -20.93 2.04
CA LEU A 202 -0.07 -20.58 0.98
C LEU A 202 1.27 -21.29 1.26
N GLU A 203 1.71 -22.11 0.33
CA GLU A 203 3.03 -22.72 0.36
C GLU A 203 3.98 -21.92 -0.56
N GLY A 204 4.90 -21.21 0.03
CA GLY A 204 6.00 -20.52 -0.63
C GLY A 204 7.25 -21.40 -0.73
N PRO A 205 8.36 -20.87 -1.28
CA PRO A 205 9.60 -21.62 -1.46
C PRO A 205 10.27 -22.07 -0.14
N ASP A 206 10.05 -21.35 0.94
CA ASP A 206 10.75 -21.55 2.21
C ASP A 206 9.84 -22.16 3.32
N GLY A 207 8.54 -22.24 3.09
CA GLY A 207 7.59 -22.77 4.06
C GLY A 207 6.14 -22.46 3.73
N SER A 208 5.27 -22.50 4.73
CA SER A 208 3.85 -22.20 4.53
C SER A 208 3.29 -21.26 5.59
N VAL A 209 2.29 -20.48 5.19
CA VAL A 209 1.53 -19.60 6.08
C VAL A 209 0.03 -19.79 5.83
N VAL A 210 -0.79 -19.64 6.87
CA VAL A 210 -2.25 -19.67 6.76
C VAL A 210 -2.78 -18.26 6.98
N LEU A 211 -3.58 -17.81 6.04
CA LEU A 211 -4.27 -16.51 6.05
C LEU A 211 -5.79 -16.76 6.15
N ASP A 212 -6.50 -15.81 6.72
CA ASP A 212 -7.95 -15.77 6.57
C ASP A 212 -8.36 -15.18 5.19
N ARG A 213 -9.67 -15.22 4.89
CA ARG A 213 -10.15 -14.76 3.58
C ARG A 213 -10.02 -13.25 3.37
N GLU A 214 -10.07 -12.47 4.44
CA GLU A 214 -9.90 -11.01 4.39
C GLU A 214 -8.44 -10.69 4.05
N GLN A 215 -7.50 -11.31 4.75
CA GLN A 215 -6.07 -11.18 4.49
C GLN A 215 -5.70 -11.58 3.06
N VAL A 216 -6.23 -12.70 2.58
CA VAL A 216 -6.02 -13.17 1.19
C VAL A 216 -6.54 -12.17 0.16
N GLY A 217 -7.60 -11.43 0.48
CA GLY A 217 -8.15 -10.37 -0.37
C GLY A 217 -7.17 -9.23 -0.66
N HIS A 218 -6.13 -9.08 0.17
CA HIS A 218 -5.07 -8.07 0.03
C HIS A 218 -3.78 -8.61 -0.60
N LEU A 219 -3.78 -9.83 -1.11
CA LEU A 219 -2.73 -10.38 -1.96
C LEU A 219 -3.13 -10.23 -3.42
N PHE A 220 -2.31 -9.54 -4.20
CA PHE A 220 -2.57 -9.28 -5.61
C PHE A 220 -1.48 -9.91 -6.48
N GLY A 221 -1.88 -10.42 -7.64
CA GLY A 221 -0.96 -11.08 -8.55
C GLY A 221 -1.68 -11.71 -9.74
N ARG A 222 -1.19 -12.88 -10.17
CA ARG A 222 -1.75 -13.61 -11.33
C ARG A 222 -1.77 -15.11 -11.08
N PRO A 223 -2.81 -15.82 -11.58
CA PRO A 223 -2.76 -17.27 -11.67
C PRO A 223 -1.54 -17.69 -12.49
N SER A 224 -0.88 -18.76 -12.07
CA SER A 224 0.31 -19.27 -12.76
C SER A 224 0.03 -20.56 -13.55
#